data_98e672825aebd731658abcf644909733
#
_entry.id   98e672825aebd731658abcf644909733
#
_cell.length_a   1.000
_cell.length_b   1.000
_cell.length_c   1.000
_cell.angle_alpha   90.00
_cell.angle_beta   90.00
_cell.angle_gamma   90.00
#
_symmetry.space_group_name_H-M   'P 1'
#
loop_
_entity.id
_entity.type
_entity.pdbx_description
1 polymer ?
#
loop_
_entity_poly.entity_id
_entity_poly.type
_entity_poly.pdbx_seq_one_letter_code
_entity_poly.pdbx_strand_id
1 'polypeptide(L)'
;MSVDSSATSTRSVRPARVVAPWRHVLVATVVAAAAAVVVCWVVMLAGTAAGASFVLDDRGSPHVVRAVDVVLATWPMVVGVLLAALLGRWRAWLLRAGQVVGGLLALLSVAGPMLAVTDSGTRIALALMHLVVGVAAVAALEAIRRRA
;
A
#
# COMPACT_ATOMS: atom_id res chain seq x y z
N MET A 1 18.36 64.19 -19.45
CA MET A 1 17.13 63.37 -19.50
C MET A 1 17.60 61.93 -19.61
N SER A 2 17.87 61.24 -18.47
CA SER A 2 18.34 59.87 -18.44
C SER A 2 17.11 58.95 -18.32
N VAL A 3 16.92 58.10 -19.31
CA VAL A 3 15.86 57.09 -19.31
C VAL A 3 16.43 55.82 -18.64
N ASP A 4 16.00 55.59 -17.42
CA ASP A 4 16.35 54.39 -16.62
C ASP A 4 15.62 53.20 -17.20
N SER A 5 16.31 52.34 -17.96
CA SER A 5 15.83 51.08 -18.49
C SER A 5 15.82 50.02 -17.40
N SER A 6 14.76 50.01 -16.60
CA SER A 6 14.51 48.93 -15.63
C SER A 6 14.24 47.61 -16.39
N ALA A 7 15.30 46.83 -16.58
CA ALA A 7 15.20 45.48 -17.15
C ALA A 7 14.39 44.60 -16.16
N THR A 8 13.12 44.39 -16.48
CA THR A 8 12.25 43.44 -15.77
C THR A 8 12.76 42.03 -16.02
N SER A 9 13.55 41.51 -15.08
CA SER A 9 14.02 40.12 -15.09
C SER A 9 12.79 39.21 -14.91
N THR A 10 12.28 38.72 -16.00
CA THR A 10 11.27 37.64 -16.01
C THR A 10 11.92 36.37 -15.46
N ARG A 11 11.78 36.18 -14.15
CA ARG A 11 12.16 34.96 -13.46
C ARG A 11 11.34 33.82 -14.04
N SER A 12 11.94 33.04 -14.94
CA SER A 12 11.38 31.81 -15.46
C SER A 12 11.06 30.88 -14.30
N VAL A 13 9.81 30.85 -13.86
CA VAL A 13 9.31 29.87 -12.89
C VAL A 13 9.31 28.53 -13.60
N ARG A 14 10.39 27.74 -13.41
CA ARG A 14 10.38 26.34 -13.83
C ARG A 14 9.22 25.66 -13.11
N PRO A 15 8.30 24.98 -13.85
CA PRO A 15 7.26 24.21 -13.20
C PRO A 15 7.94 23.18 -12.28
N ALA A 16 7.62 23.24 -10.99
CA ALA A 16 8.11 22.28 -10.02
C ALA A 16 7.78 20.87 -10.53
N ARG A 17 8.78 20.00 -10.61
CA ARG A 17 8.55 18.60 -10.97
C ARG A 17 7.65 17.98 -9.91
N VAL A 18 6.43 17.66 -10.31
CA VAL A 18 5.38 17.16 -9.44
C VAL A 18 5.60 15.69 -9.02
N VAL A 19 6.79 15.11 -9.30
CA VAL A 19 6.95 13.65 -9.22
C VAL A 19 8.27 13.21 -8.65
N ALA A 20 8.20 12.30 -7.67
CA ALA A 20 9.35 11.58 -7.14
C ALA A 20 10.06 10.77 -8.25
N PRO A 21 11.41 10.69 -8.26
CA PRO A 21 12.15 9.84 -9.17
C PRO A 21 11.72 8.36 -9.03
N TRP A 22 11.65 7.60 -10.13
CA TRP A 22 11.22 6.20 -10.14
C TRP A 22 11.96 5.32 -9.12
N ARG A 23 13.26 5.57 -8.93
CA ARG A 23 14.04 4.84 -7.91
C ARG A 23 13.42 4.95 -6.51
N HIS A 24 12.90 6.12 -6.13
CA HIS A 24 12.25 6.30 -4.83
C HIS A 24 10.88 5.62 -4.77
N VAL A 25 10.14 5.65 -5.87
CA VAL A 25 8.88 4.90 -5.98
C VAL A 25 9.12 3.41 -5.78
N LEU A 26 10.08 2.83 -6.51
CA LEU A 26 10.42 1.41 -6.41
C LEU A 26 10.92 1.05 -5.02
N VAL A 27 11.87 1.83 -4.46
CA VAL A 27 12.40 1.57 -3.11
C VAL A 27 11.28 1.65 -2.06
N ALA A 28 10.45 2.68 -2.08
CA ALA A 28 9.33 2.81 -1.13
C ALA A 28 8.35 1.63 -1.25
N THR A 29 8.02 1.22 -2.47
CA THR A 29 7.12 0.09 -2.71
C THR A 29 7.73 -1.22 -2.23
N VAL A 30 8.98 -1.51 -2.57
CA VAL A 30 9.68 -2.76 -2.17
C VAL A 30 9.84 -2.83 -0.65
N VAL A 31 10.29 -1.74 -0.02
CA VAL A 31 10.44 -1.69 1.44
C VAL A 31 9.11 -1.89 2.15
N ALA A 32 8.04 -1.24 1.68
CA ALA A 32 6.72 -1.40 2.27
C ALA A 32 6.17 -2.83 2.07
N ALA A 33 6.35 -3.43 0.89
CA ALA A 33 5.95 -4.79 0.61
C ALA A 33 6.73 -5.80 1.48
N ALA A 34 8.05 -5.66 1.56
CA ALA A 34 8.88 -6.52 2.41
C ALA A 34 8.48 -6.41 3.90
N ALA A 35 8.28 -5.18 4.39
CA ALA A 35 7.81 -4.96 5.77
C ALA A 35 6.43 -5.60 6.00
N ALA A 36 5.49 -5.44 5.07
CA ALA A 36 4.17 -6.06 5.17
C ALA A 36 4.26 -7.59 5.22
N VAL A 37 5.07 -8.22 4.35
CA VAL A 37 5.29 -9.68 4.35
C VAL A 37 5.85 -10.14 5.68
N VAL A 38 6.90 -9.48 6.20
CA VAL A 38 7.52 -9.83 7.49
C VAL A 38 6.51 -9.74 8.63
N VAL A 39 5.76 -8.63 8.72
CA VAL A 39 4.76 -8.46 9.78
C VAL A 39 3.63 -9.47 9.65
N CYS A 40 3.14 -9.76 8.42
CA CYS A 40 2.13 -10.78 8.20
C CYS A 40 2.63 -12.18 8.60
N TRP A 41 3.89 -12.51 8.34
CA TRP A 41 4.48 -13.78 8.82
C TRP A 41 4.56 -13.85 10.34
N VAL A 42 4.91 -12.73 11.00
CA VAL A 42 4.87 -12.68 12.47
C VAL A 42 3.44 -12.90 13.00
N VAL A 43 2.44 -12.26 12.37
CA VAL A 43 1.03 -12.47 12.72
C VAL A 43 0.61 -13.93 12.50
N MET A 44 1.04 -14.55 11.40
CA MET A 44 0.77 -15.96 11.10
C MET A 44 1.38 -16.88 12.15
N LEU A 45 2.66 -16.67 12.51
CA LEU A 45 3.34 -17.46 13.53
C LEU A 45 2.68 -17.30 14.91
N ALA A 46 2.36 -16.05 15.29
CA ALA A 46 1.66 -15.77 16.54
C ALA A 46 0.26 -16.40 16.57
N GLY A 47 -0.48 -16.31 15.47
CA GLY A 47 -1.80 -16.93 15.33
C GLY A 47 -1.71 -18.44 15.45
N THR A 48 -0.76 -19.08 14.78
CA THR A 48 -0.53 -20.53 14.87
C THR A 48 -0.18 -20.94 16.32
N ALA A 49 0.70 -20.19 16.98
CA ALA A 49 1.05 -20.43 18.39
C ALA A 49 -0.14 -20.26 19.34
N ALA A 50 -1.10 -19.40 18.97
CA ALA A 50 -2.36 -19.20 19.70
C ALA A 50 -3.46 -20.22 19.32
N GLY A 51 -3.18 -21.19 18.44
CA GLY A 51 -4.12 -22.26 18.07
C GLY A 51 -4.99 -21.93 16.85
N ALA A 52 -4.68 -20.89 16.08
CA ALA A 52 -5.36 -20.65 14.80
C ALA A 52 -4.98 -21.74 13.78
N SER A 53 -5.98 -22.31 13.10
CA SER A 53 -5.77 -23.42 12.17
C SER A 53 -5.26 -22.98 10.79
N PHE A 54 -5.52 -21.73 10.40
CA PHE A 54 -5.29 -21.18 9.05
C PHE A 54 -5.92 -22.04 7.93
N VAL A 55 -7.02 -22.73 8.25
CA VAL A 55 -7.82 -23.49 7.29
C VAL A 55 -9.11 -22.73 7.01
N LEU A 56 -9.34 -22.41 5.75
CA LEU A 56 -10.60 -21.82 5.29
C LEU A 56 -11.40 -22.89 4.55
N ASP A 57 -12.69 -22.97 4.82
CA ASP A 57 -13.60 -23.78 4.01
C ASP A 57 -14.15 -22.92 2.87
N ASP A 58 -13.71 -23.22 1.65
CA ASP A 58 -14.26 -22.62 0.45
C ASP A 58 -15.20 -23.62 -0.23
N ARG A 59 -16.50 -23.48 0.05
CA ARG A 59 -17.57 -24.30 -0.54
C ARG A 59 -17.38 -25.81 -0.39
N GLY A 60 -16.91 -26.25 0.78
CA GLY A 60 -16.68 -27.66 1.08
C GLY A 60 -15.27 -28.16 0.65
N SER A 61 -14.41 -27.28 0.22
CA SER A 61 -13.00 -27.60 -0.07
C SER A 61 -12.09 -26.87 0.92
N PRO A 62 -11.42 -27.58 1.85
CA PRO A 62 -10.54 -26.94 2.80
C PRO A 62 -9.28 -26.40 2.11
N HIS A 63 -9.03 -25.10 2.27
CA HIS A 63 -7.82 -24.43 1.80
C HIS A 63 -6.95 -24.04 3.00
N VAL A 64 -5.71 -24.50 3.01
CA VAL A 64 -4.72 -24.14 4.05
C VAL A 64 -3.94 -22.92 3.60
N VAL A 65 -4.02 -21.83 4.35
CA VAL A 65 -3.23 -20.62 4.08
C VAL A 65 -1.76 -20.90 4.37
N ARG A 66 -0.92 -20.76 3.34
CA ARG A 66 0.52 -21.00 3.39
C ARG A 66 1.31 -19.69 3.43
N ALA A 67 2.58 -19.76 3.82
CA ALA A 67 3.47 -18.60 3.81
C ALA A 67 3.60 -17.95 2.40
N VAL A 68 3.51 -18.73 1.33
CA VAL A 68 3.50 -18.23 -0.04
C VAL A 68 2.27 -17.39 -0.36
N ASP A 69 1.11 -17.74 0.20
CA ASP A 69 -0.14 -17.01 -0.01
C ASP A 69 -0.05 -15.60 0.59
N VAL A 70 0.67 -15.45 1.70
CA VAL A 70 0.96 -14.15 2.31
C VAL A 70 1.78 -13.28 1.35
N VAL A 71 2.80 -13.84 0.68
CA VAL A 71 3.60 -13.12 -0.31
C VAL A 71 2.73 -12.72 -1.50
N LEU A 72 1.92 -13.65 -2.02
CA LEU A 72 1.04 -13.39 -3.16
C LEU A 72 -0.04 -12.35 -2.83
N ALA A 73 -0.55 -12.35 -1.60
CA ALA A 73 -1.54 -11.37 -1.13
C ALA A 73 -1.01 -9.92 -1.09
N THR A 74 0.31 -9.71 -1.09
CA THR A 74 0.89 -8.36 -1.19
C THR A 74 0.94 -7.81 -2.62
N TRP A 75 0.74 -8.66 -3.63
CA TRP A 75 0.83 -8.27 -5.03
C TRP A 75 -0.16 -7.17 -5.45
N PRO A 76 -1.46 -7.24 -5.07
CA PRO A 76 -2.41 -6.16 -5.35
C PRO A 76 -1.98 -4.81 -4.75
N MET A 77 -1.36 -4.81 -3.57
CA MET A 77 -0.80 -3.63 -2.95
C MET A 77 0.32 -3.03 -3.82
N VAL A 78 1.28 -3.86 -4.26
CA VAL A 78 2.40 -3.42 -5.12
C VAL A 78 1.86 -2.78 -6.41
N VAL A 79 0.93 -3.46 -7.08
CA VAL A 79 0.29 -2.96 -8.31
C VAL A 79 -0.45 -1.65 -8.04
N GLY A 80 -1.22 -1.58 -6.96
CA GLY A 80 -1.98 -0.38 -6.58
C GLY A 80 -1.08 0.83 -6.29
N VAL A 81 0.02 0.63 -5.56
CA VAL A 81 1.00 1.69 -5.26
C VAL A 81 1.69 2.18 -6.53
N LEU A 82 2.14 1.27 -7.40
CA LEU A 82 2.79 1.64 -8.66
C LEU A 82 1.83 2.37 -9.61
N LEU A 83 0.58 1.91 -9.70
CA LEU A 83 -0.45 2.57 -10.48
C LEU A 83 -0.77 3.96 -9.95
N ALA A 84 -0.95 4.12 -8.64
CA ALA A 84 -1.17 5.43 -8.02
C ALA A 84 0.02 6.37 -8.23
N ALA A 85 1.26 5.86 -8.15
CA ALA A 85 2.46 6.64 -8.45
C ALA A 85 2.53 7.06 -9.92
N LEU A 86 2.16 6.18 -10.84
CA LEU A 86 2.09 6.48 -12.28
C LEU A 86 1.05 7.57 -12.57
N LEU A 87 -0.16 7.43 -12.03
CA LEU A 87 -1.22 8.42 -12.18
C LEU A 87 -0.86 9.75 -11.52
N GLY A 88 -0.17 9.72 -10.38
CA GLY A 88 0.35 10.89 -9.68
C GLY A 88 1.30 11.74 -10.51
N ARG A 89 1.90 11.17 -11.59
CA ARG A 89 2.73 11.93 -12.55
C ARG A 89 1.91 12.90 -13.37
N TRP A 90 0.65 12.65 -13.59
CA TRP A 90 -0.23 13.54 -14.33
C TRP A 90 -0.85 14.59 -13.41
N ARG A 91 -1.26 14.19 -12.19
CA ARG A 91 -1.89 15.08 -11.23
C ARG A 91 -1.50 14.68 -9.80
N ALA A 92 -0.85 15.57 -9.06
CA ALA A 92 -0.37 15.31 -7.68
C ALA A 92 -1.47 14.87 -6.71
N TRP A 93 -2.71 15.35 -6.90
CA TRP A 93 -3.85 14.98 -6.04
C TRP A 93 -4.20 13.49 -6.14
N LEU A 94 -3.85 12.82 -7.27
CA LEU A 94 -4.11 11.39 -7.47
C LEU A 94 -3.35 10.51 -6.47
N LEU A 95 -2.20 10.96 -5.95
CA LEU A 95 -1.51 10.25 -4.87
C LEU A 95 -2.36 10.24 -3.58
N ARG A 96 -3.01 11.37 -3.24
CA ARG A 96 -3.94 11.42 -2.10
C ARG A 96 -5.19 10.58 -2.34
N ALA A 97 -5.74 10.65 -3.53
CA ALA A 97 -6.86 9.81 -3.93
C ALA A 97 -6.50 8.32 -3.79
N GLY A 98 -5.30 7.93 -4.26
CA GLY A 98 -4.77 6.57 -4.10
C GLY A 98 -4.64 6.14 -2.64
N GLN A 99 -4.21 7.04 -1.73
CA GLN A 99 -4.17 6.76 -0.29
C GLN A 99 -5.56 6.51 0.29
N VAL A 100 -6.53 7.37 -0.03
CA VAL A 100 -7.91 7.23 0.46
C VAL A 100 -8.55 5.96 -0.09
N VAL A 101 -8.48 5.75 -1.40
CA VAL A 101 -9.04 4.56 -2.06
C VAL A 101 -8.36 3.29 -1.55
N GLY A 102 -7.02 3.27 -1.47
CA GLY A 102 -6.25 2.13 -0.95
C GLY A 102 -6.58 1.82 0.51
N GLY A 103 -6.72 2.84 1.35
CA GLY A 103 -7.15 2.69 2.75
C GLY A 103 -8.57 2.13 2.88
N LEU A 104 -9.51 2.66 2.10
CA LEU A 104 -10.89 2.16 2.07
C LEU A 104 -10.97 0.71 1.57
N LEU A 105 -10.25 0.38 0.48
CA LEU A 105 -10.19 -0.99 -0.03
C LEU A 105 -9.59 -1.95 1.00
N ALA A 106 -8.55 -1.53 1.72
CA ALA A 106 -7.96 -2.34 2.79
C ALA A 106 -8.96 -2.60 3.93
N LEU A 107 -9.72 -1.58 4.35
CA LEU A 107 -10.77 -1.75 5.37
C LEU A 107 -11.89 -2.66 4.87
N LEU A 108 -12.35 -2.47 3.63
CA LEU A 108 -13.39 -3.31 3.03
C LEU A 108 -12.91 -4.76 2.85
N SER A 109 -11.63 -4.98 2.55
CA SER A 109 -11.06 -6.31 2.38
C SER A 109 -11.06 -7.14 3.68
N VAL A 110 -11.14 -6.49 4.85
CA VAL A 110 -11.30 -7.17 6.15
C VAL A 110 -12.63 -7.94 6.22
N ALA A 111 -13.65 -7.51 5.47
CA ALA A 111 -14.92 -8.22 5.43
C ALA A 111 -14.77 -9.67 4.91
N GLY A 112 -13.83 -9.92 3.99
CA GLY A 112 -13.55 -11.27 3.48
C GLY A 112 -13.22 -12.25 4.60
N PRO A 113 -12.15 -12.06 5.37
CA PRO A 113 -11.83 -12.89 6.53
C PRO A 113 -12.95 -12.97 7.57
N MET A 114 -13.66 -11.86 7.81
CA MET A 114 -14.73 -11.84 8.82
C MET A 114 -15.93 -12.70 8.42
N LEU A 115 -16.18 -12.87 7.13
CA LEU A 115 -17.26 -13.70 6.58
C LEU A 115 -16.79 -15.13 6.24
N ALA A 116 -15.49 -15.41 6.30
CA ALA A 116 -14.94 -16.72 5.98
C ALA A 116 -15.38 -17.78 6.99
N VAL A 117 -15.61 -18.99 6.50
CA VAL A 117 -15.88 -20.17 7.35
C VAL A 117 -14.55 -20.71 7.85
N THR A 118 -14.20 -20.33 9.06
CA THR A 118 -12.95 -20.71 9.73
C THR A 118 -13.06 -20.46 11.24
N ASP A 119 -12.05 -20.87 11.99
CA ASP A 119 -11.96 -20.57 13.43
C ASP A 119 -11.73 -19.07 13.70
N SER A 120 -12.07 -18.63 14.92
CA SER A 120 -11.98 -17.23 15.31
C SER A 120 -10.53 -16.69 15.32
N GLY A 121 -9.55 -17.53 15.68
CA GLY A 121 -8.13 -17.16 15.66
C GLY A 121 -7.63 -16.85 14.26
N THR A 122 -7.95 -17.72 13.30
CA THR A 122 -7.64 -17.53 11.89
C THR A 122 -8.31 -16.28 11.33
N ARG A 123 -9.59 -16.06 11.65
CA ARG A 123 -10.35 -14.89 11.23
C ARG A 123 -9.69 -13.59 11.68
N ILE A 124 -9.32 -13.49 12.96
CA ILE A 124 -8.65 -12.33 13.53
C ILE A 124 -7.27 -12.14 12.89
N ALA A 125 -6.47 -13.20 12.76
CA ALA A 125 -5.15 -13.13 12.18
C ALA A 125 -5.20 -12.62 10.73
N LEU A 126 -6.10 -13.16 9.89
CA LEU A 126 -6.28 -12.72 8.51
C LEU A 126 -6.76 -11.27 8.42
N ALA A 127 -7.68 -10.85 9.30
CA ALA A 127 -8.14 -9.46 9.36
C ALA A 127 -6.98 -8.50 9.68
N LEU A 128 -6.13 -8.87 10.66
CA LEU A 128 -4.93 -8.10 10.99
C LEU A 128 -3.95 -8.01 9.81
N MET A 129 -3.73 -9.12 9.08
CA MET A 129 -2.87 -9.12 7.90
C MET A 129 -3.39 -8.15 6.82
N HIS A 130 -4.70 -8.09 6.57
CA HIS A 130 -5.29 -7.14 5.63
C HIS A 130 -5.05 -5.68 6.06
N LEU A 131 -5.20 -5.38 7.35
CA LEU A 131 -4.89 -4.06 7.89
C LEU A 131 -3.42 -3.70 7.74
N VAL A 132 -2.50 -4.64 8.01
CA VAL A 132 -1.04 -4.45 7.84
C VAL A 132 -0.71 -4.10 6.40
N VAL A 133 -1.23 -4.84 5.43
CA VAL A 133 -1.01 -4.57 3.99
C VAL A 133 -1.58 -3.22 3.60
N GLY A 134 -2.76 -2.86 4.11
CA GLY A 134 -3.38 -1.55 3.88
C GLY A 134 -2.55 -0.38 4.42
N VAL A 135 -2.07 -0.50 5.66
CA VAL A 135 -1.20 0.51 6.28
C VAL A 135 0.11 0.64 5.49
N ALA A 136 0.71 -0.47 5.07
CA ALA A 136 1.92 -0.47 4.27
C ALA A 136 1.71 0.24 2.92
N ALA A 137 0.57 0.03 2.25
CA ALA A 137 0.20 0.72 1.01
C ALA A 137 0.12 2.24 1.20
N VAL A 138 -0.62 2.68 2.24
CA VAL A 138 -0.78 4.11 2.56
C VAL A 138 0.57 4.74 2.93
N ALA A 139 1.41 4.05 3.71
CA ALA A 139 2.73 4.51 4.10
C ALA A 139 3.68 4.64 2.89
N ALA A 140 3.64 3.68 1.95
CA ALA A 140 4.41 3.75 0.70
C ALA A 140 4.01 4.98 -0.13
N LEU A 141 2.72 5.20 -0.33
CA LEU A 141 2.20 6.36 -1.06
C LEU A 141 2.56 7.68 -0.36
N GLU A 142 2.53 7.71 0.97
CA GLU A 142 2.94 8.89 1.73
C GLU A 142 4.44 9.16 1.57
N ALA A 143 5.28 8.14 1.62
CA ALA A 143 6.72 8.27 1.40
C ALA A 143 7.03 8.80 -0.01
N ILE A 144 6.29 8.34 -1.03
CA ILE A 144 6.40 8.83 -2.41
C ILE A 144 5.96 10.29 -2.48
N ARG A 145 4.82 10.64 -1.86
CA ARG A 145 4.24 11.99 -1.87
C ARG A 145 5.17 13.03 -1.23
N ARG A 146 5.82 12.69 -0.12
CA ARG A 146 6.75 13.61 0.58
C ARG A 146 7.99 13.94 -0.23
N ARG A 147 8.30 13.16 -1.26
CA ARG A 147 9.46 13.37 -2.14
C ARG A 147 9.08 13.83 -3.55
N ALA A 148 7.80 14.05 -3.81
CA ALA A 148 7.26 14.65 -5.01
C ALA A 148 7.20 16.18 -4.86
#